data_8c49f0fedcc9fcf19c760e1333ae48fe
#
_entry.id   8c49f0fedcc9fcf19c760e1333ae48fe
#
_cell.length_a   1.000
_cell.length_b   1.000
_cell.length_c   1.000
_cell.angle_alpha   90.00
_cell.angle_beta   90.00
_cell.angle_gamma   90.00
#
_symmetry.space_group_name_H-M   'P 1'
#
loop_
_entity.id
_entity.type
_entity.pdbx_description
1 polymer ?
#
loop_
_entity_poly.entity_id
_entity_poly.type
_entity_poly.pdbx_seq_one_letter_code
_entity_poly.pdbx_strand_id
1 'polypeptide(L)'
;MKYNRTFNFSAGPAMMPEPVLEEIRDEMMNYRGSGMCVMEMSHRSKVFQQIIDEAEADLRDLMNIPDNYKVLFIQGGATLQFAAVAWNLMKNGKAVYIETGAWSKKAIAEAKKYGEVIVAASSKDKNFSYIPDCSDLDIPEDADYVYICENE
;
A
#
# COMPACT_ATOMS: atom_id res chain seq x y z
N MET A 1 24.96 3.80 -17.33
CA MET A 1 24.23 4.88 -16.63
C MET A 1 25.02 6.16 -16.73
N LYS A 2 24.39 7.26 -17.10
CA LYS A 2 25.02 8.57 -17.31
C LYS A 2 25.64 9.17 -16.04
N TYR A 3 25.05 8.86 -14.88
CA TYR A 3 25.39 9.48 -13.59
C TYR A 3 26.16 8.56 -12.65
N ASN A 4 26.69 7.44 -13.11
CA ASN A 4 27.42 6.47 -12.28
C ASN A 4 26.70 6.12 -10.97
N ARG A 5 25.40 5.82 -11.05
CA ARG A 5 24.52 5.56 -9.90
C ARG A 5 24.67 4.13 -9.41
N THR A 6 24.45 3.95 -8.12
CA THR A 6 24.35 2.61 -7.49
C THR A 6 23.01 1.95 -7.85
N PHE A 7 23.01 0.66 -8.13
CA PHE A 7 21.80 -0.16 -8.21
C PHE A 7 21.24 -0.35 -6.80
N ASN A 8 20.25 0.43 -6.46
CA ASN A 8 19.57 0.36 -5.17
C ASN A 8 18.26 -0.42 -5.28
N PHE A 9 18.18 -1.56 -4.61
CA PHE A 9 17.00 -2.43 -4.55
C PHE A 9 16.33 -2.42 -3.17
N SER A 10 16.51 -1.36 -2.38
CA SER A 10 15.84 -1.22 -1.10
C SER A 10 14.32 -1.26 -1.25
N ALA A 11 13.64 -1.90 -0.31
CA ALA A 11 12.18 -1.96 -0.30
C ALA A 11 11.59 -0.56 -0.06
N GLY A 12 10.85 -0.06 -1.04
CA GLY A 12 10.29 1.29 -1.06
C GLY A 12 11.23 2.32 -1.69
N PRO A 13 12.32 2.78 -1.04
CA PRO A 13 13.22 3.80 -1.60
C PRO A 13 14.20 3.21 -2.62
N ALA A 14 13.69 2.56 -3.65
CA ALA A 14 14.50 1.94 -4.70
C ALA A 14 15.00 2.97 -5.73
N MET A 15 15.87 2.49 -6.62
CA MET A 15 16.41 3.29 -7.72
C MET A 15 15.30 3.72 -8.68
N MET A 16 15.23 5.02 -8.97
CA MET A 16 14.34 5.57 -9.99
C MET A 16 15.04 5.63 -11.36
N PRO A 17 14.30 5.54 -12.47
CA PRO A 17 14.85 5.75 -13.82
C PRO A 17 15.51 7.13 -13.96
N GLU A 18 16.66 7.19 -14.67
CA GLU A 18 17.38 8.47 -14.90
C GLU A 18 16.52 9.53 -15.62
N PRO A 19 15.72 9.19 -16.66
CA PRO A 19 14.85 10.18 -17.32
C PRO A 19 13.84 10.83 -16.37
N VAL A 20 13.25 10.07 -15.45
CA VAL A 20 12.33 10.61 -14.46
C VAL A 20 13.01 11.60 -13.52
N LEU A 21 14.23 11.28 -13.07
CA LEU A 21 15.01 12.21 -12.22
C LEU A 21 15.49 13.44 -12.96
N GLU A 22 15.81 13.32 -14.25
CA GLU A 22 16.15 14.47 -15.11
C GLU A 22 14.94 15.40 -15.25
N GLU A 23 13.76 14.87 -15.51
CA GLU A 23 12.52 15.65 -15.60
C GLU A 23 12.20 16.36 -14.27
N ILE A 24 12.27 15.65 -13.14
CA ILE A 24 12.10 16.24 -11.79
C ILE A 24 13.09 17.37 -11.56
N ARG A 25 14.36 17.20 -11.92
CA ARG A 25 15.39 18.24 -11.79
C ARG A 25 15.05 19.48 -12.61
N ASP A 26 14.65 19.28 -13.88
CA ASP A 26 14.41 20.38 -14.81
C ASP A 26 13.14 21.17 -14.45
N GLU A 27 12.15 20.51 -13.84
CA GLU A 27 10.90 21.11 -13.37
C GLU A 27 10.93 21.58 -11.91
N MET A 28 12.02 21.28 -11.16
CA MET A 28 12.11 21.50 -9.72
C MET A 28 11.80 22.94 -9.29
N MET A 29 12.23 23.94 -10.05
CA MET A 29 12.03 25.34 -9.70
C MET A 29 10.80 25.97 -10.35
N ASN A 30 10.25 25.34 -11.37
CA ASN A 30 9.15 25.91 -12.15
C ASN A 30 8.42 24.83 -12.95
N TYR A 31 7.54 24.10 -12.28
CA TYR A 31 6.76 23.02 -12.89
C TYR A 31 5.91 23.54 -14.05
N ARG A 32 6.21 23.13 -15.28
CA ARG A 32 5.48 23.46 -16.52
C ARG A 32 5.10 24.95 -16.65
N GLY A 33 5.95 25.85 -16.18
CA GLY A 33 5.73 27.29 -16.26
C GLY A 33 4.77 27.88 -15.22
N SER A 34 4.38 27.12 -14.20
CA SER A 34 3.50 27.57 -13.12
C SER A 34 4.12 28.61 -12.17
N GLY A 35 5.45 28.80 -12.25
CA GLY A 35 6.21 29.65 -11.34
C GLY A 35 6.44 29.03 -9.95
N MET A 36 6.07 27.76 -9.74
CA MET A 36 6.19 27.06 -8.46
C MET A 36 6.75 25.65 -8.63
N CYS A 37 7.45 25.16 -7.60
CA CYS A 37 7.74 23.76 -7.44
C CYS A 37 6.45 22.99 -7.06
N VAL A 38 6.33 21.73 -7.45
CA VAL A 38 5.19 20.88 -7.06
C VAL A 38 5.04 20.80 -5.54
N MET A 39 6.16 20.80 -4.77
CA MET A 39 6.14 20.77 -3.30
C MET A 39 5.57 22.03 -2.65
N GLU A 40 5.50 23.15 -3.39
CA GLU A 40 4.95 24.43 -2.91
C GLU A 40 3.46 24.61 -3.26
N MET A 41 2.92 23.73 -4.13
CA MET A 41 1.55 23.84 -4.63
C MET A 41 0.53 23.43 -3.58
N SER A 42 -0.54 24.20 -3.48
CA SER A 42 -1.73 23.75 -2.78
C SER A 42 -2.34 22.56 -3.51
N HIS A 43 -2.69 21.49 -2.79
CA HIS A 43 -3.42 20.35 -3.36
C HIS A 43 -4.80 20.72 -3.93
N ARG A 44 -5.30 21.95 -3.65
CA ARG A 44 -6.55 22.50 -4.19
C ARG A 44 -6.35 23.40 -5.41
N SER A 45 -5.11 23.60 -5.84
CA SER A 45 -4.82 24.39 -7.04
C SER A 45 -5.17 23.62 -8.32
N LYS A 46 -5.55 24.33 -9.36
CA LYS A 46 -5.85 23.70 -10.67
C LYS A 46 -4.65 22.96 -11.26
N VAL A 47 -3.44 23.47 -11.05
CA VAL A 47 -2.21 22.84 -11.53
C VAL A 47 -1.99 21.51 -10.81
N PHE A 48 -2.16 21.46 -9.49
CA PHE A 48 -2.02 20.22 -8.74
C PHE A 48 -3.14 19.22 -9.07
N GLN A 49 -4.37 19.70 -9.27
CA GLN A 49 -5.47 18.85 -9.71
C GLN A 49 -5.14 18.14 -11.04
N GLN A 50 -4.56 18.87 -11.98
CA GLN A 50 -4.13 18.29 -13.24
C GLN A 50 -3.08 17.18 -13.05
N ILE A 51 -2.12 17.35 -12.14
CA ILE A 51 -1.13 16.31 -11.80
C ILE A 51 -1.81 15.04 -11.30
N ILE A 52 -2.78 15.17 -10.41
CA ILE A 52 -3.51 14.02 -9.85
C ILE A 52 -4.38 13.36 -10.90
N ASP A 53 -5.05 14.11 -11.74
CA ASP A 53 -5.90 13.58 -12.81
C ASP A 53 -5.05 12.80 -13.85
N GLU A 54 -3.88 13.32 -14.24
CA GLU A 54 -2.92 12.64 -15.11
C GLU A 54 -2.40 11.35 -14.44
N ALA A 55 -2.02 11.40 -13.16
CA ALA A 55 -1.53 10.24 -12.42
C ALA A 55 -2.61 9.14 -12.29
N GLU A 56 -3.87 9.50 -12.06
CA GLU A 56 -4.97 8.53 -12.04
C GLU A 56 -5.19 7.92 -13.43
N ALA A 57 -5.18 8.73 -14.49
CA ALA A 57 -5.36 8.26 -15.86
C ALA A 57 -4.25 7.27 -16.25
N ASP A 58 -2.99 7.60 -15.95
CA ASP A 58 -1.85 6.73 -16.22
C ASP A 58 -1.94 5.39 -15.45
N LEU A 59 -2.33 5.41 -14.18
CA LEU A 59 -2.54 4.19 -13.40
C LEU A 59 -3.66 3.32 -14.00
N ARG A 60 -4.76 3.94 -14.41
CA ARG A 60 -5.88 3.22 -15.06
C ARG A 60 -5.45 2.55 -16.34
N ASP A 61 -4.70 3.24 -17.17
CA ASP A 61 -4.19 2.72 -18.43
C ASP A 61 -3.19 1.58 -18.22
N LEU A 62 -2.16 1.81 -17.40
CA LEU A 62 -1.09 0.84 -17.15
C LEU A 62 -1.56 -0.45 -16.47
N MET A 63 -2.54 -0.34 -15.57
CA MET A 63 -3.05 -1.47 -14.79
C MET A 63 -4.38 -2.01 -15.31
N ASN A 64 -4.93 -1.46 -16.39
CA ASN A 64 -6.25 -1.80 -16.95
C ASN A 64 -7.35 -1.73 -15.87
N ILE A 65 -7.37 -0.66 -15.06
CA ILE A 65 -8.35 -0.50 -13.97
C ILE A 65 -9.71 -0.14 -14.56
N PRO A 66 -10.74 -0.97 -14.40
CA PRO A 66 -12.07 -0.70 -14.94
C PRO A 66 -12.78 0.42 -14.17
N ASP A 67 -13.76 1.08 -14.82
CA ASP A 67 -14.46 2.26 -14.29
C ASP A 67 -15.25 2.02 -13.00
N ASN A 68 -15.60 0.76 -12.71
CA ASN A 68 -16.29 0.41 -11.46
C ASN A 68 -15.37 0.37 -10.24
N TYR A 69 -14.05 0.57 -10.41
CA TYR A 69 -13.10 0.76 -9.32
C TYR A 69 -12.75 2.23 -9.14
N LYS A 70 -12.49 2.62 -7.89
CA LYS A 70 -11.96 3.94 -7.55
C LYS A 70 -10.48 3.86 -7.27
N VAL A 71 -9.72 4.83 -7.81
CA VAL A 71 -8.31 5.04 -7.45
C VAL A 71 -8.27 6.09 -6.35
N LEU A 72 -7.59 5.78 -5.26
CA LEU A 72 -7.50 6.67 -4.09
C LEU A 72 -6.04 6.89 -3.70
N PHE A 73 -5.61 8.15 -3.68
CA PHE A 73 -4.31 8.54 -3.14
C PHE A 73 -4.46 8.90 -1.67
N ILE A 74 -4.14 7.96 -0.77
CA ILE A 74 -4.31 8.12 0.68
C ILE A 74 -2.97 8.18 1.39
N GLN A 75 -2.90 9.03 2.42
CA GLN A 75 -1.75 9.13 3.30
C GLN A 75 -1.67 7.95 4.28
N GLY A 76 -0.56 7.84 5.01
CA GLY A 76 -0.36 6.87 6.11
C GLY A 76 0.31 5.58 5.67
N GLY A 77 0.55 5.41 4.37
CA GLY A 77 1.19 4.24 3.77
C GLY A 77 0.44 2.94 4.09
N ALA A 78 1.08 1.81 3.81
CA ALA A 78 0.52 0.48 4.07
C ALA A 78 0.26 0.22 5.56
N THR A 79 0.97 0.89 6.47
CA THR A 79 0.77 0.73 7.91
C THR A 79 -0.62 1.19 8.35
N LEU A 80 -1.13 2.31 7.80
CA LEU A 80 -2.48 2.77 8.13
C LEU A 80 -3.55 1.80 7.60
N GLN A 81 -3.26 1.05 6.54
CA GLN A 81 -4.20 0.07 5.99
C GLN A 81 -4.51 -1.07 6.97
N PHE A 82 -3.63 -1.40 7.91
CA PHE A 82 -3.95 -2.37 8.96
C PHE A 82 -5.16 -1.93 9.80
N ALA A 83 -5.25 -0.65 10.13
CA ALA A 83 -6.43 -0.08 10.80
C ALA A 83 -7.61 0.07 9.84
N ALA A 84 -7.38 0.57 8.63
CA ALA A 84 -8.42 0.83 7.64
C ALA A 84 -9.18 -0.43 7.24
N VAL A 85 -8.50 -1.58 7.10
CA VAL A 85 -9.15 -2.87 6.82
C VAL A 85 -10.16 -3.20 7.93
N ALA A 86 -9.74 -3.13 9.20
CA ALA A 86 -10.63 -3.42 10.32
C ALA A 86 -11.81 -2.42 10.38
N TRP A 87 -11.56 -1.12 10.23
CA TRP A 87 -12.60 -0.09 10.25
C TRP A 87 -13.66 -0.26 9.17
N ASN A 88 -13.26 -0.72 7.98
CA ASN A 88 -14.19 -0.83 6.86
C ASN A 88 -14.89 -2.19 6.79
N LEU A 89 -14.23 -3.26 7.23
CA LEU A 89 -14.70 -4.62 7.01
C LEU A 89 -15.23 -5.32 8.29
N MET A 90 -14.72 -4.97 9.47
CA MET A 90 -15.10 -5.64 10.73
C MET A 90 -16.47 -5.15 11.23
N LYS A 91 -17.54 -5.77 10.74
CA LYS A 91 -18.95 -5.41 11.07
C LYS A 91 -19.52 -6.20 12.23
N ASN A 92 -19.20 -7.50 12.28
CA ASN A 92 -19.61 -8.42 13.37
C ASN A 92 -18.59 -8.42 14.51
N GLY A 93 -17.46 -7.72 14.31
CA GLY A 93 -16.39 -7.65 15.30
C GLY A 93 -15.47 -8.85 15.34
N LYS A 94 -15.43 -9.67 14.27
CA LYS A 94 -14.61 -10.89 14.23
C LYS A 94 -13.87 -11.02 12.89
N ALA A 95 -12.55 -11.28 12.92
CA ALA A 95 -11.76 -11.50 11.73
C ALA A 95 -10.75 -12.62 11.90
N VAL A 96 -10.42 -13.28 10.81
CA VAL A 96 -9.45 -14.38 10.73
C VAL A 96 -8.17 -13.91 10.08
N TYR A 97 -7.03 -14.30 10.63
CA TYR A 97 -5.70 -13.92 10.18
C TYR A 97 -4.80 -15.12 9.98
N ILE A 98 -3.96 -15.06 8.95
CA ILE A 98 -2.83 -15.99 8.75
C ILE A 98 -1.55 -15.24 9.14
N GLU A 99 -0.83 -15.77 10.15
CA GLU A 99 0.38 -15.13 10.68
C GLU A 99 1.62 -15.74 10.03
N THR A 100 2.24 -14.98 9.11
CA THR A 100 3.37 -15.44 8.28
C THR A 100 4.64 -14.63 8.48
N GLY A 101 4.60 -13.55 9.30
CA GLY A 101 5.80 -12.77 9.54
C GLY A 101 5.58 -11.52 10.40
N ALA A 102 6.43 -10.54 10.18
CA ALA A 102 6.44 -9.31 10.95
C ALA A 102 5.26 -8.38 10.63
N TRP A 103 4.83 -8.35 9.38
CA TRP A 103 3.75 -7.47 8.93
C TRP A 103 2.38 -8.02 9.31
N SER A 104 2.13 -9.30 9.07
CA SER A 104 0.91 -9.97 9.53
C SER A 104 0.76 -9.88 11.05
N LYS A 105 1.86 -10.01 11.82
CA LYS A 105 1.86 -9.79 13.26
C LYS A 105 1.43 -8.36 13.65
N LYS A 106 1.90 -7.33 12.91
CA LYS A 106 1.48 -5.94 13.13
C LYS A 106 0.01 -5.74 12.77
N ALA A 107 -0.44 -6.32 11.66
CA ALA A 107 -1.84 -6.28 11.25
C ALA A 107 -2.77 -6.91 12.30
N ILE A 108 -2.41 -8.07 12.84
CA ILE A 108 -3.11 -8.74 13.94
C ILE A 108 -3.19 -7.84 15.19
N ALA A 109 -2.06 -7.24 15.57
CA ALA A 109 -2.00 -6.36 16.75
C ALA A 109 -2.89 -5.12 16.58
N GLU A 110 -2.98 -4.59 15.36
CA GLU A 110 -3.85 -3.46 15.04
C GLU A 110 -5.33 -3.87 15.06
N ALA A 111 -5.69 -4.95 14.36
CA ALA A 111 -7.07 -5.44 14.28
C ALA A 111 -7.68 -5.79 15.66
N LYS A 112 -6.88 -6.30 16.58
CA LYS A 112 -7.30 -6.59 17.97
C LYS A 112 -7.80 -5.38 18.75
N LYS A 113 -7.55 -4.16 18.29
CA LYS A 113 -8.08 -2.93 18.89
C LYS A 113 -9.55 -2.70 18.52
N TYR A 114 -10.04 -3.37 17.49
CA TYR A 114 -11.36 -3.17 16.91
C TYR A 114 -12.30 -4.34 17.11
N GLY A 115 -11.77 -5.55 17.35
CA GLY A 115 -12.60 -6.74 17.56
C GLY A 115 -11.80 -7.98 17.88
N GLU A 116 -12.47 -9.12 17.82
CA GLU A 116 -11.89 -10.44 18.00
C GLU A 116 -11.05 -10.82 16.77
N VAL A 117 -9.84 -11.31 17.00
CA VAL A 117 -8.95 -11.79 15.95
C VAL A 117 -8.57 -13.23 16.22
N ILE A 118 -8.95 -14.10 15.29
CA ILE A 118 -8.60 -15.53 15.27
C ILE A 118 -7.39 -15.70 14.35
N VAL A 119 -6.32 -16.28 14.89
CA VAL A 119 -5.16 -16.68 14.07
C VAL A 119 -5.37 -18.14 13.66
N ALA A 120 -5.87 -18.35 12.44
CA ALA A 120 -6.24 -19.70 11.97
C ALA A 120 -5.02 -20.54 11.56
N ALA A 121 -3.94 -19.89 11.11
CA ALA A 121 -2.68 -20.56 10.82
C ALA A 121 -1.50 -19.64 11.12
N SER A 122 -0.35 -20.22 11.51
CA SER A 122 0.86 -19.47 11.81
C SER A 122 2.10 -20.31 11.53
N SER A 123 3.14 -19.67 10.98
CA SER A 123 4.46 -20.28 10.83
C SER A 123 5.49 -19.79 11.86
N LYS A 124 5.01 -19.21 12.96
CA LYS A 124 5.82 -18.67 14.05
C LYS A 124 6.71 -19.71 14.74
N ASP A 125 6.28 -20.96 14.78
CA ASP A 125 7.01 -22.10 15.38
C ASP A 125 8.40 -22.30 14.76
N LYS A 126 8.56 -21.97 13.48
CA LYS A 126 9.84 -22.03 12.75
C LYS A 126 10.31 -20.64 12.30
N ASN A 127 10.03 -19.63 13.10
CA ASN A 127 10.45 -18.25 12.84
C ASN A 127 10.05 -17.76 11.43
N PHE A 128 8.84 -18.12 11.00
CA PHE A 128 8.26 -17.70 9.72
C PHE A 128 9.06 -18.14 8.47
N SER A 129 9.70 -19.31 8.54
CA SER A 129 10.52 -19.83 7.43
C SER A 129 9.74 -20.67 6.42
N TYR A 130 8.42 -20.77 6.57
CA TYR A 130 7.56 -21.52 5.66
C TYR A 130 6.17 -20.88 5.59
N ILE A 131 5.39 -21.22 4.57
CA ILE A 131 3.97 -20.86 4.47
C ILE A 131 3.16 -21.97 5.14
N PRO A 132 2.31 -21.66 6.13
CA PRO A 132 1.48 -22.68 6.77
C PRO A 132 0.48 -23.26 5.78
N ASP A 133 0.11 -24.53 5.98
CA ASP A 133 -0.97 -25.15 5.20
C ASP A 133 -2.30 -24.47 5.56
N CYS A 134 -3.00 -23.99 4.55
CA CYS A 134 -4.27 -23.29 4.65
C CYS A 134 -5.43 -24.07 3.99
N SER A 135 -5.23 -25.35 3.66
CA SER A 135 -6.23 -26.15 2.94
C SER A 135 -7.45 -26.54 3.80
N ASP A 136 -7.28 -26.57 5.12
CA ASP A 136 -8.33 -26.97 6.07
C ASP A 136 -8.34 -26.02 7.29
N LEU A 137 -8.74 -24.76 7.02
CA LEU A 137 -8.86 -23.74 8.06
C LEU A 137 -10.26 -23.76 8.69
N ASP A 138 -10.31 -23.76 10.01
CA ASP A 138 -11.55 -23.51 10.76
C ASP A 138 -11.87 -22.00 10.72
N ILE A 139 -12.68 -21.59 9.75
CA ILE A 139 -13.11 -20.21 9.57
C ILE A 139 -14.56 -20.11 10.04
N PRO A 140 -14.85 -19.35 11.14
CA PRO A 140 -16.20 -19.15 11.61
C PRO A 140 -17.08 -18.49 10.55
N GLU A 141 -18.34 -18.93 10.43
CA GLU A 141 -19.31 -18.38 9.47
C GLU A 141 -19.62 -16.90 9.72
N ASP A 142 -19.45 -16.42 10.95
CA ASP A 142 -19.64 -15.02 11.34
C ASP A 142 -18.36 -14.17 11.25
N ALA A 143 -17.29 -14.70 10.67
CA ALA A 143 -16.08 -13.92 10.40
C ALA A 143 -16.32 -12.88 9.30
N ASP A 144 -15.93 -11.65 9.56
CA ASP A 144 -16.11 -10.54 8.63
C ASP A 144 -15.18 -10.62 7.43
N TYR A 145 -13.95 -11.13 7.63
CA TYR A 145 -12.94 -11.30 6.56
C TYR A 145 -11.82 -12.25 7.00
N VAL A 146 -11.08 -12.73 6.02
CA VAL A 146 -9.80 -13.43 6.19
C VAL A 146 -8.68 -12.52 5.67
N TYR A 147 -7.63 -12.35 6.46
CA TYR A 147 -6.48 -11.51 6.14
C TYR A 147 -5.22 -12.34 5.90
N ILE A 148 -4.55 -12.06 4.81
CA ILE A 148 -3.20 -12.54 4.50
C ILE A 148 -2.27 -11.36 4.22
N CYS A 149 -0.99 -11.53 4.43
CA CYS A 149 0.04 -10.59 4.00
C CYS A 149 0.87 -11.23 2.88
N GLU A 150 0.81 -10.67 1.68
CA GLU A 150 1.53 -11.22 0.52
C GLU A 150 3.01 -10.86 0.50
N ASN A 151 3.38 -9.81 1.22
CA ASN A 151 4.76 -9.30 1.27
C ASN A 151 5.30 -9.36 2.69
N GLU A 152 5.81 -10.53 3.07
CA GLU A 152 6.39 -10.86 4.38
C GLU A 152 7.92 -11.05 4.29
#